data_9f0bcb6ea6e580e78e18f184bb9f5d4c
#
_entry.id   9f0bcb6ea6e580e78e18f184bb9f5d4c
#
_cell.length_a   1.000
_cell.length_b   1.000
_cell.length_c   1.000
_cell.angle_alpha   90.00
_cell.angle_beta   90.00
_cell.angle_gamma   90.00
#
_symmetry.space_group_name_H-M   'P 1'
#
loop_
_entity.id
_entity.type
_entity.pdbx_description
1 polymer ?
#
loop_
_entity_poly.entity_id
_entity_poly.type
_entity_poly.pdbx_seq_one_letter_code
_entity_poly.pdbx_strand_id
1 'polypeptide(L)'
;MHPHIHTMQFRIAIVDSNILACMGLERILEELIPVAEIVTCESFEELLSKGEAEFVHYFVSSRIYFEHTSYFRDRSGRSIVMVGGDMTINGVATLNVCQGEAALVRDLVALQRRGHHAGMPAHGAQGSIVPHPVPKEKTVSVLSAREVEVALLLCQGCINKEV
;
A
#
# COMPACT_ATOMS: atom_id res chain seq x y z
N MET A 1 -19.16 10.24 -36.21
CA MET A 1 -19.04 9.20 -35.19
C MET A 1 -17.59 9.19 -34.73
N HIS A 2 -17.25 9.88 -33.63
CA HIS A 2 -15.90 9.85 -33.09
C HIS A 2 -15.83 8.69 -32.10
N PRO A 3 -14.86 7.78 -32.22
CA PRO A 3 -14.64 6.76 -31.20
C PRO A 3 -14.15 7.47 -29.93
N HIS A 4 -14.92 7.40 -28.85
CA HIS A 4 -14.43 7.72 -27.52
C HIS A 4 -13.32 6.71 -27.18
N ILE A 5 -12.08 7.14 -27.37
CA ILE A 5 -10.93 6.44 -26.81
C ILE A 5 -11.05 6.64 -25.29
N HIS A 6 -11.57 5.64 -24.58
CA HIS A 6 -11.40 5.55 -23.14
C HIS A 6 -9.91 5.41 -22.87
N THR A 7 -9.25 6.55 -22.69
CA THR A 7 -7.92 6.57 -22.10
C THR A 7 -8.08 5.97 -20.72
N MET A 8 -7.55 4.77 -20.48
CA MET A 8 -7.51 4.18 -19.14
C MET A 8 -6.72 5.14 -18.26
N GLN A 9 -7.44 5.92 -17.47
CA GLN A 9 -6.86 6.88 -16.55
C GLN A 9 -6.32 6.09 -15.35
N PHE A 10 -5.01 6.12 -15.14
CA PHE A 10 -4.39 5.48 -13.99
C PHE A 10 -4.76 6.27 -12.74
N ARG A 11 -5.68 5.75 -11.92
CA ARG A 11 -6.10 6.38 -10.67
C ARG A 11 -5.47 5.67 -9.49
N ILE A 12 -4.91 6.46 -8.57
CA ILE A 12 -4.30 5.99 -7.32
C ILE A 12 -5.05 6.64 -6.17
N ALA A 13 -5.51 5.85 -5.21
CA ALA A 13 -6.15 6.36 -4.00
C ALA A 13 -5.14 6.49 -2.86
N ILE A 14 -5.20 7.59 -2.11
CA ILE A 14 -4.56 7.76 -0.81
C ILE A 14 -5.68 7.88 0.22
N VAL A 15 -5.69 6.97 1.21
CA VAL A 15 -6.77 6.87 2.19
C VAL A 15 -6.20 7.03 3.59
N ASP A 16 -6.25 8.24 4.12
CA ASP A 16 -5.74 8.58 5.44
C ASP A 16 -6.45 9.83 5.99
N SER A 17 -6.80 9.83 7.25
CA SER A 17 -7.32 11.01 7.95
C SER A 17 -6.26 12.09 8.23
N ASN A 18 -4.97 11.77 8.05
CA ASN A 18 -3.86 12.72 8.18
C ASN A 18 -3.65 13.48 6.88
N ILE A 19 -4.22 14.67 6.79
CA ILE A 19 -4.15 15.54 5.60
C ILE A 19 -2.70 15.85 5.19
N LEU A 20 -1.78 16.07 6.15
CA LEU A 20 -0.38 16.36 5.84
C LEU A 20 0.32 15.15 5.20
N ALA A 21 0.03 13.94 5.68
CA ALA A 21 0.53 12.72 5.05
C ALA A 21 -0.02 12.55 3.62
N CYS A 22 -1.32 12.80 3.44
CA CYS A 22 -1.95 12.77 2.11
C CYS A 22 -1.29 13.76 1.16
N MET A 23 -1.18 15.03 1.54
CA MET A 23 -0.57 16.07 0.69
C MET A 23 0.89 15.77 0.35
N GLY A 24 1.66 15.27 1.32
CA GLY A 24 3.06 14.91 1.10
C GLY A 24 3.21 13.74 0.13
N LEU A 25 2.42 12.68 0.30
CA LEU A 25 2.46 11.52 -0.57
C LEU A 25 1.90 11.83 -1.96
N GLU A 26 0.82 12.60 -2.06
CA GLU A 26 0.24 13.07 -3.32
C GLU A 26 1.31 13.79 -4.15
N ARG A 27 2.01 14.75 -3.56
CA ARG A 27 3.07 15.50 -4.23
C ARG A 27 4.18 14.60 -4.76
N ILE A 28 4.63 13.63 -3.97
CA ILE A 28 5.67 12.69 -4.37
C ILE A 28 5.17 11.78 -5.51
N LEU A 29 3.94 11.29 -5.42
CA LEU A 29 3.37 10.43 -6.46
C LEU A 29 3.13 11.18 -7.78
N GLU A 30 2.70 12.44 -7.75
CA GLU A 30 2.57 13.28 -8.95
C GLU A 30 3.91 13.47 -9.68
N GLU A 31 5.00 13.63 -8.93
CA GLU A 31 6.35 13.74 -9.51
C GLU A 31 6.86 12.41 -10.08
N LEU A 32 6.56 11.29 -9.41
CA LEU A 32 7.00 9.96 -9.84
C LEU A 32 6.16 9.36 -10.97
N ILE A 33 4.86 9.67 -11.00
CA ILE A 33 3.89 9.08 -11.94
C ILE A 33 2.99 10.19 -12.50
N PRO A 34 3.51 11.07 -13.37
CA PRO A 34 2.77 12.24 -13.86
C PRO A 34 1.49 11.90 -14.67
N VAL A 35 1.36 10.64 -15.11
CA VAL A 35 0.19 10.15 -15.86
C VAL A 35 -0.93 9.64 -14.96
N ALA A 36 -0.69 9.52 -13.66
CA ALA A 36 -1.68 9.05 -12.69
C ALA A 36 -2.53 10.22 -12.16
N GLU A 37 -3.81 9.98 -12.00
CA GLU A 37 -4.69 10.82 -11.20
C GLU A 37 -4.61 10.36 -9.75
N ILE A 38 -4.14 11.22 -8.86
CA ILE A 38 -4.09 10.93 -7.42
C ILE A 38 -5.38 11.43 -6.78
N VAL A 39 -6.04 10.56 -6.03
CA VAL A 39 -7.30 10.88 -5.33
C VAL A 39 -7.08 10.66 -3.84
N THR A 40 -7.20 11.72 -3.05
CA THR A 40 -7.12 11.66 -1.60
C THR A 40 -8.51 11.46 -0.99
N CYS A 41 -8.60 10.62 0.04
CA CYS A 41 -9.81 10.32 0.78
C CYS A 41 -9.47 10.34 2.28
N GLU A 42 -10.25 11.05 3.08
CA GLU A 42 -10.04 11.14 4.54
C GLU A 42 -10.61 9.93 5.29
N SER A 43 -11.50 9.17 4.66
CA SER A 43 -12.15 8.01 5.24
C SER A 43 -12.41 6.91 4.22
N PHE A 44 -12.75 5.72 4.73
CA PHE A 44 -13.16 4.59 3.90
C PHE A 44 -14.48 4.84 3.17
N GLU A 45 -15.43 5.51 3.80
CA GLU A 45 -16.72 5.89 3.21
C GLU A 45 -16.52 6.82 2.02
N GLU A 46 -15.60 7.77 2.15
CA GLU A 46 -15.25 8.66 1.05
C GLU A 46 -14.63 7.88 -0.12
N LEU A 47 -13.73 6.95 0.15
CA LEU A 47 -13.18 6.06 -0.88
C LEU A 47 -14.28 5.33 -1.65
N LEU A 48 -15.25 4.74 -0.95
CA LEU A 48 -16.38 4.04 -1.58
C LEU A 48 -17.22 4.97 -2.45
N SER A 49 -17.39 6.22 -2.04
CA SER A 49 -18.14 7.22 -2.82
C SER A 49 -17.48 7.61 -4.15
N LYS A 50 -16.15 7.43 -4.26
CA LYS A 50 -15.37 7.77 -5.49
C LYS A 50 -15.41 6.66 -6.57
N GLY A 51 -16.05 5.53 -6.30
CA GLY A 51 -16.17 4.40 -7.22
C GLY A 51 -15.02 3.38 -7.09
N GLU A 52 -15.37 2.15 -6.70
CA GLU A 52 -14.41 1.09 -6.35
C GLU A 52 -13.58 0.54 -7.52
N ALA A 53 -14.14 0.56 -8.73
CA ALA A 53 -13.62 -0.25 -9.84
C ALA A 53 -12.39 0.33 -10.54
N GLU A 54 -11.97 1.54 -10.22
CA GLU A 54 -11.09 2.31 -11.08
C GLU A 54 -9.70 2.60 -10.52
N PHE A 55 -9.40 2.24 -9.25
CA PHE A 55 -8.08 2.47 -8.68
C PHE A 55 -7.11 1.32 -8.95
N VAL A 56 -5.95 1.65 -9.50
CA VAL A 56 -4.87 0.68 -9.74
C VAL A 56 -4.07 0.40 -8.48
N HIS A 57 -3.98 1.37 -7.56
CA HIS A 57 -3.35 1.24 -6.25
C HIS A 57 -4.11 1.99 -5.17
N TYR A 58 -4.03 1.47 -3.95
CA TYR A 58 -4.56 2.06 -2.73
C TYR A 58 -3.41 2.23 -1.73
N PHE A 59 -3.03 3.45 -1.42
CA PHE A 59 -2.19 3.77 -0.26
C PHE A 59 -3.11 4.02 0.92
N VAL A 60 -3.13 3.13 1.89
CA VAL A 60 -4.06 3.18 3.00
C VAL A 60 -3.33 3.26 4.34
N SER A 61 -3.76 4.15 5.25
CA SER A 61 -3.21 4.18 6.59
C SER A 61 -3.45 2.85 7.32
N SER A 62 -2.53 2.46 8.19
CA SER A 62 -2.64 1.21 8.97
C SER A 62 -3.94 1.16 9.77
N ARG A 63 -4.40 2.28 10.32
CA ARG A 63 -5.67 2.39 11.03
C ARG A 63 -6.85 1.98 10.13
N ILE A 64 -7.03 2.64 8.99
CA ILE A 64 -8.16 2.36 8.08
C ILE A 64 -8.04 0.94 7.51
N TYR A 65 -6.82 0.48 7.23
CA TYR A 65 -6.59 -0.90 6.81
C TYR A 65 -7.10 -1.92 7.83
N PHE A 66 -6.79 -1.76 9.11
CA PHE A 66 -7.23 -2.70 10.15
C PHE A 66 -8.73 -2.62 10.43
N GLU A 67 -9.33 -1.43 10.33
CA GLU A 67 -10.79 -1.25 10.44
C GLU A 67 -11.54 -1.94 9.28
N HIS A 68 -10.94 -2.01 8.08
CA HIS A 68 -11.55 -2.54 6.85
C HIS A 68 -10.69 -3.63 6.18
N THR A 69 -10.10 -4.51 6.98
CA THR A 69 -9.12 -5.51 6.54
C THR A 69 -9.63 -6.41 5.41
N SER A 70 -10.88 -6.88 5.45
CA SER A 70 -11.45 -7.74 4.41
C SER A 70 -11.41 -7.07 3.04
N TYR A 71 -11.83 -5.82 2.96
CA TYR A 71 -11.85 -5.05 1.71
C TYR A 71 -10.47 -4.94 1.07
N PHE A 72 -9.45 -4.57 1.87
CA PHE A 72 -8.10 -4.36 1.36
C PHE A 72 -7.33 -5.68 1.13
N ARG A 73 -7.63 -6.74 1.87
CA ARG A 73 -7.05 -8.07 1.64
C ARG A 73 -7.52 -8.69 0.34
N ASP A 74 -8.79 -8.53 -0.01
CA ASP A 74 -9.33 -8.97 -1.31
C ASP A 74 -8.64 -8.24 -2.48
N ARG A 75 -8.03 -7.10 -2.20
CA ARG A 75 -7.27 -6.25 -3.12
C ARG A 75 -5.78 -6.16 -2.78
N SER A 76 -5.24 -7.19 -2.13
CA SER A 76 -3.86 -7.17 -1.58
C SER A 76 -2.78 -6.86 -2.63
N GLY A 77 -2.97 -7.29 -3.87
CA GLY A 77 -2.06 -6.97 -4.98
C GLY A 77 -2.05 -5.49 -5.39
N ARG A 78 -3.04 -4.70 -4.94
CA ARG A 78 -3.18 -3.26 -5.22
C ARG A 78 -3.10 -2.41 -3.95
N SER A 79 -3.17 -3.02 -2.78
CA SER A 79 -3.16 -2.33 -1.48
C SER A 79 -1.73 -2.21 -0.96
N ILE A 80 -1.37 -1.01 -0.51
CA ILE A 80 -0.10 -0.66 0.10
C ILE A 80 -0.43 0.01 1.43
N VAL A 81 -0.06 -0.63 2.55
CA VAL A 81 -0.37 -0.09 3.87
C VAL A 81 0.74 0.85 4.33
N MET A 82 0.38 2.09 4.62
CA MET A 82 1.27 3.08 5.21
C MET A 82 1.47 2.78 6.68
N VAL A 83 2.72 2.57 7.07
CA VAL A 83 3.10 2.17 8.44
C VAL A 83 4.15 3.10 9.01
N GLY A 84 4.19 3.22 10.33
CA GLY A 84 5.28 3.88 11.04
C GLY A 84 6.36 2.87 11.42
N GLY A 85 7.59 3.07 10.90
CA GLY A 85 8.72 2.18 11.18
C GLY A 85 8.74 0.90 10.35
N ASP A 86 9.40 -0.15 10.85
CA ASP A 86 9.68 -1.40 10.11
C ASP A 86 8.58 -2.46 10.26
N MET A 87 7.35 -2.05 10.51
CA MET A 87 6.22 -2.97 10.60
C MET A 87 5.92 -3.59 9.23
N THR A 88 5.75 -4.90 9.20
CA THR A 88 5.30 -5.64 8.01
C THR A 88 3.98 -6.34 8.32
N ILE A 89 3.09 -6.37 7.33
CA ILE A 89 1.79 -7.05 7.42
C ILE A 89 1.78 -8.19 6.42
N ASN A 90 1.45 -9.40 6.88
CA ASN A 90 1.47 -10.56 6.00
C ASN A 90 0.41 -10.46 4.89
N GLY A 91 0.84 -10.73 3.65
CA GLY A 91 -0.03 -10.79 2.49
C GLY A 91 -0.39 -9.43 1.86
N VAL A 92 0.18 -8.32 2.35
CA VAL A 92 0.00 -6.99 1.75
C VAL A 92 1.32 -6.21 1.75
N ALA A 93 1.52 -5.36 0.75
CA ALA A 93 2.69 -4.48 0.70
C ALA A 93 2.60 -3.40 1.79
N THR A 94 3.74 -3.07 2.40
CA THR A 94 3.83 -1.98 3.40
C THR A 94 4.80 -0.91 2.93
N LEU A 95 4.51 0.34 3.27
CA LEU A 95 5.35 1.51 3.02
C LEU A 95 5.64 2.21 4.35
N ASN A 96 6.91 2.28 4.75
CA ASN A 96 7.29 3.04 5.94
C ASN A 96 7.26 4.55 5.62
N VAL A 97 6.34 5.27 6.25
CA VAL A 97 6.19 6.73 6.07
C VAL A 97 6.99 7.55 7.08
N CYS A 98 7.65 6.90 8.04
CA CYS A 98 8.49 7.53 9.06
C CYS A 98 9.99 7.44 8.72
N GLN A 99 10.33 7.52 7.45
CA GLN A 99 11.71 7.50 6.95
C GLN A 99 12.04 8.77 6.17
N GLY A 100 13.32 8.99 5.88
CA GLY A 100 13.75 10.15 5.09
C GLY A 100 13.24 10.07 3.64
N GLU A 101 13.07 11.24 3.02
CA GLU A 101 12.52 11.39 1.66
C GLU A 101 13.19 10.47 0.63
N ALA A 102 14.52 10.42 0.59
CA ALA A 102 15.26 9.59 -0.37
C ALA A 102 14.97 8.08 -0.21
N ALA A 103 14.74 7.61 1.02
CA ALA A 103 14.37 6.22 1.28
C ALA A 103 12.92 5.96 0.87
N LEU A 104 12.01 6.88 1.18
CA LEU A 104 10.60 6.80 0.81
C LEU A 104 10.43 6.74 -0.72
N VAL A 105 11.08 7.63 -1.46
CA VAL A 105 11.05 7.64 -2.93
C VAL A 105 11.60 6.34 -3.51
N ARG A 106 12.70 5.83 -2.98
CA ARG A 106 13.29 4.54 -3.42
C ARG A 106 12.31 3.38 -3.23
N ASP A 107 11.63 3.34 -2.08
CA ASP A 107 10.69 2.28 -1.75
C ASP A 107 9.42 2.36 -2.63
N LEU A 108 8.92 3.57 -2.90
CA LEU A 108 7.82 3.79 -3.86
C LEU A 108 8.17 3.29 -5.27
N VAL A 109 9.36 3.61 -5.77
CA VAL A 109 9.84 3.12 -7.07
C VAL A 109 9.96 1.59 -7.08
N ALA A 110 10.41 0.97 -5.98
CA ALA A 110 10.49 -0.48 -5.85
C ALA A 110 9.10 -1.15 -5.85
N LEU A 111 8.12 -0.56 -5.20
CA LEU A 111 6.72 -1.03 -5.20
C LEU A 111 6.10 -0.95 -6.60
N GLN A 112 6.33 0.14 -7.33
CA GLN A 112 5.86 0.30 -8.70
C GLN A 112 6.39 -0.80 -9.63
N ARG A 113 7.67 -1.16 -9.52
CA ARG A 113 8.29 -2.24 -10.33
C ARG A 113 7.67 -3.61 -10.04
N ARG A 114 7.31 -3.90 -8.79
CA ARG A 114 6.67 -5.18 -8.41
C ARG A 114 5.26 -5.32 -8.99
N GLY A 115 4.50 -4.23 -9.08
CA GLY A 115 3.16 -4.22 -9.67
C GLY A 115 3.15 -4.60 -11.16
N HIS A 116 4.19 -4.29 -11.92
CA HIS A 116 4.30 -4.64 -13.34
C HIS A 116 4.61 -6.13 -13.59
N HIS A 117 5.13 -6.87 -12.60
CA HIS A 117 5.44 -8.30 -12.76
C HIS A 117 4.30 -9.25 -12.37
N ALA A 118 3.24 -8.76 -11.73
CA ALA A 118 2.09 -9.59 -11.33
C ALA A 118 1.15 -9.96 -12.49
N GLY A 119 1.40 -9.49 -13.72
CA GLY A 119 0.55 -9.67 -14.89
C GLY A 119 1.10 -10.58 -16.00
N MET A 120 2.27 -11.21 -15.86
CA MET A 120 2.81 -12.12 -16.89
C MET A 120 2.83 -13.56 -16.38
N PRO A 121 2.21 -14.52 -17.10
CA PRO A 121 2.39 -15.94 -16.81
C PRO A 121 3.85 -16.34 -17.08
N ALA A 122 4.47 -16.95 -16.09
CA ALA A 122 5.82 -17.48 -16.19
C ALA A 122 5.85 -18.62 -17.21
N HIS A 123 6.31 -18.37 -18.43
CA HIS A 123 6.81 -19.40 -19.33
C HIS A 123 8.28 -19.68 -19.01
N GLY A 124 8.54 -20.96 -18.79
CA GLY A 124 9.74 -21.54 -18.27
C GLY A 124 11.05 -21.10 -18.91
N ALA A 125 12.07 -21.03 -18.06
CA ALA A 125 13.44 -21.28 -18.44
C ALA A 125 14.10 -22.08 -17.33
N GLN A 126 14.39 -23.34 -17.60
CA GLN A 126 15.35 -24.16 -16.88
C GLN A 126 16.74 -23.57 -17.04
N GLY A 127 17.49 -23.48 -15.95
CA GLY A 127 18.90 -23.16 -16.08
C GLY A 127 19.59 -22.85 -14.74
N SER A 128 20.25 -23.86 -14.20
CA SER A 128 21.50 -23.80 -13.42
C SER A 128 21.46 -23.35 -11.97
N ILE A 129 21.64 -24.35 -11.13
CA ILE A 129 21.87 -24.29 -9.69
C ILE A 129 23.26 -23.71 -9.41
N VAL A 130 23.31 -22.58 -8.71
CA VAL A 130 24.47 -22.14 -7.95
C VAL A 130 24.01 -21.84 -6.52
N PRO A 131 24.57 -22.48 -5.48
CA PRO A 131 24.14 -22.26 -4.11
C PRO A 131 24.74 -20.96 -3.59
N HIS A 132 23.90 -19.92 -3.48
CA HIS A 132 24.21 -18.75 -2.67
C HIS A 132 23.66 -18.92 -1.25
N PRO A 133 24.34 -18.39 -0.23
CA PRO A 133 23.95 -18.57 1.18
C PRO A 133 22.57 -17.94 1.42
N VAL A 134 21.71 -18.75 2.00
CA VAL A 134 20.32 -18.40 2.37
C VAL A 134 20.35 -17.21 3.33
N PRO A 135 19.71 -16.07 3.00
CA PRO A 135 19.42 -15.05 3.99
C PRO A 135 18.44 -15.68 4.99
N LYS A 136 18.73 -15.54 6.29
CA LYS A 136 17.83 -15.97 7.38
C LYS A 136 16.44 -15.43 7.08
N GLU A 137 15.47 -16.31 6.86
CA GLU A 137 14.06 -15.99 6.79
C GLU A 137 13.70 -15.18 8.04
N LYS A 138 13.41 -13.89 7.86
CA LYS A 138 12.65 -13.14 8.84
C LYS A 138 11.29 -13.81 8.89
N THR A 139 11.02 -14.53 9.97
CA THR A 139 9.69 -15.07 10.26
C THR A 139 8.70 -13.92 10.22
N VAL A 140 7.91 -13.86 9.15
CA VAL A 140 6.82 -12.90 9.02
C VAL A 140 5.77 -13.33 10.03
N SER A 141 5.73 -12.69 11.18
CA SER A 141 4.71 -12.98 12.19
C SER A 141 3.37 -12.42 11.71
N VAL A 142 2.41 -13.32 11.55
CA VAL A 142 1.02 -12.93 11.33
C VAL A 142 0.49 -12.36 12.64
N LEU A 143 0.02 -11.11 12.63
CA LEU A 143 -0.61 -10.52 13.80
C LEU A 143 -1.80 -11.37 14.24
N SER A 144 -1.83 -11.77 15.50
CA SER A 144 -2.97 -12.41 16.16
C SER A 144 -4.12 -11.40 16.31
N ALA A 145 -5.34 -11.86 16.55
CA ALA A 145 -6.51 -10.99 16.77
C ALA A 145 -6.26 -9.95 17.87
N ARG A 146 -5.54 -10.33 18.93
CA ARG A 146 -5.18 -9.43 20.04
C ARG A 146 -4.13 -8.39 19.65
N GLU A 147 -3.16 -8.74 18.82
CA GLU A 147 -2.17 -7.80 18.29
C GLU A 147 -2.80 -6.81 17.32
N VAL A 148 -3.82 -7.22 16.56
CA VAL A 148 -4.62 -6.32 15.72
C VAL A 148 -5.38 -5.32 16.57
N GLU A 149 -6.02 -5.77 17.68
CA GLU A 149 -6.73 -4.90 18.62
C GLU A 149 -5.78 -3.88 19.26
N VAL A 150 -4.61 -4.31 19.72
CA VAL A 150 -3.58 -3.42 20.26
C VAL A 150 -3.09 -2.44 19.19
N ALA A 151 -2.87 -2.89 17.95
CA ALA A 151 -2.46 -2.03 16.85
C ALA A 151 -3.51 -0.94 16.55
N LEU A 152 -4.80 -1.29 16.58
CA LEU A 152 -5.90 -0.33 16.44
C LEU A 152 -5.89 0.72 17.56
N LEU A 153 -5.74 0.30 18.82
CA LEU A 153 -5.69 1.20 19.97
C LEU A 153 -4.49 2.17 19.88
N LEU A 154 -3.32 1.67 19.47
CA LEU A 154 -2.14 2.51 19.27
C LEU A 154 -2.32 3.50 18.12
N CYS A 155 -2.94 3.09 17.02
CA CYS A 155 -3.27 3.97 15.90
C CYS A 155 -4.31 5.04 16.26
N GLN A 156 -5.17 4.77 17.23
CA GLN A 156 -6.14 5.73 17.78
C GLN A 156 -5.53 6.71 18.79
N GLY A 157 -4.22 6.59 19.08
CA GLY A 157 -3.52 7.47 20.01
C GLY A 157 -3.72 7.12 21.49
N CYS A 158 -4.25 5.93 21.81
CA CYS A 158 -4.33 5.43 23.19
C CYS A 158 -2.94 5.11 23.70
N ILE A 159 -2.54 5.72 24.81
CA ILE A 159 -1.24 5.48 25.45
C ILE A 159 -1.38 4.27 26.40
N ASN A 160 -0.31 3.45 26.51
CA ASN A 160 -0.24 2.23 27.35
C ASN A 160 -0.64 2.39 28.83
N LYS A 161 -1.03 3.57 29.29
CA LYS A 161 -1.48 3.83 30.67
C LYS A 161 -2.97 3.65 30.89
N GLU A 162 -3.74 3.41 29.83
CA GLU A 162 -5.21 3.29 29.90
C GLU A 162 -5.71 1.86 29.62
N VAL A 163 -4.81 0.87 29.67
CA VAL A 163 -5.15 -0.56 29.49
C VAL A 163 -4.96 -1.30 30.81
#